data_ab8560b630ef40e76150328655f22fce
#
_entry.id   ab8560b630ef40e76150328655f22fce
#
_cell.length_a   1.000
_cell.length_b   1.000
_cell.length_c   1.000
_cell.angle_alpha   90.00
_cell.angle_beta   90.00
_cell.angle_gamma   90.00
#
_symmetry.space_group_name_H-M   'P 1'
#
loop_
_entity.id
_entity.type
_entity.pdbx_description
1 polymer ?
#
loop_
_entity_poly.entity_id
_entity_poly.type
_entity_poly.pdbx_seq_one_letter_code
_entity_poly.pdbx_strand_id
1 'polypeptide(L)'
;MPGRSRVALVLLAAAVSCAVAQHAPPWTEDCRKSTYPPSGPTYRGPVPWYTINLDLPPYKRWHELMLDKAPMLKVIVNSLKNMINTFVPSGKIVQVVDEKLPGLLGNFPGPFEEEMKGIAAVTDIPLEDKKGHLIHGRNMDFGVFLGWNINNDTWVITEQLKPLTVNLDFQRNNKTVFKASSFAGYVGMLTGFKPGLFSLSLNERFSINGGYLGILEWILGKKDAMWIGFLTRTVLENSTSYEEAKNLLTKTKILAPAYFILGGNQSGEGCVITRDRKESLDVYELDAKQGRWYVVQTNYDRWKHPFFLDDRRTPAKMCLNRTSQENISFETMYDVLSTKPVLNKLTVYTTLIDVTKGQFETYLRDCPDPCIGW
;
A
#
# COMPACT_ATOMS: atom_id res chain seq x y z
N MET A 1 -4.89 -30.29 40.58
CA MET A 1 -4.80 -28.83 40.59
C MET A 1 -4.34 -28.29 39.24
N PRO A 2 -5.18 -28.30 38.20
CA PRO A 2 -4.77 -27.85 36.85
C PRO A 2 -5.00 -26.34 36.60
N GLY A 3 -5.76 -25.68 37.46
CA GLY A 3 -6.10 -24.25 37.23
C GLY A 3 -4.98 -23.24 37.44
N ARG A 4 -4.10 -23.50 38.42
CA ARG A 4 -3.02 -22.54 38.75
C ARG A 4 -1.94 -22.41 37.68
N SER A 5 -1.63 -23.51 36.95
CA SER A 5 -0.64 -23.49 35.88
C SER A 5 -1.11 -22.69 34.65
N ARG A 6 -2.41 -22.75 34.32
CA ARG A 6 -2.95 -21.99 33.16
C ARG A 6 -3.01 -20.49 33.41
N VAL A 7 -3.36 -20.09 34.64
CA VAL A 7 -3.37 -18.66 35.04
C VAL A 7 -1.94 -18.10 35.07
N ALA A 8 -0.98 -18.88 35.56
CA ALA A 8 0.43 -18.47 35.57
C ALA A 8 0.99 -18.33 34.15
N LEU A 9 0.60 -19.22 33.21
CA LEU A 9 1.04 -19.14 31.81
C LEU A 9 0.43 -17.91 31.09
N VAL A 10 -0.85 -17.63 31.34
CA VAL A 10 -1.52 -16.44 30.77
C VAL A 10 -0.95 -15.16 31.34
N LEU A 11 -0.66 -15.10 32.65
CA LEU A 11 -0.02 -13.94 33.26
C LEU A 11 1.43 -13.77 32.82
N LEU A 12 2.18 -14.86 32.59
CA LEU A 12 3.52 -14.79 32.03
C LEU A 12 3.51 -14.31 30.58
N ALA A 13 2.57 -14.79 29.75
CA ALA A 13 2.39 -14.33 28.38
C ALA A 13 1.96 -12.86 28.32
N ALA A 14 1.06 -12.42 29.21
CA ALA A 14 0.66 -11.02 29.31
C ALA A 14 1.81 -10.12 29.81
N ALA A 15 2.60 -10.59 30.79
CA ALA A 15 3.76 -9.84 31.29
C ALA A 15 4.88 -9.75 30.25
N VAL A 16 5.13 -10.82 29.49
CA VAL A 16 6.08 -10.80 28.36
C VAL A 16 5.58 -9.87 27.26
N SER A 17 4.29 -9.89 26.94
CA SER A 17 3.71 -8.96 25.95
C SER A 17 3.83 -7.50 26.40
N CYS A 18 3.60 -7.19 27.67
CA CYS A 18 3.78 -5.83 28.22
C CYS A 18 5.24 -5.39 28.26
N ALA A 19 6.17 -6.29 28.58
CA ALA A 19 7.60 -5.96 28.66
C ALA A 19 8.21 -5.74 27.26
N VAL A 20 7.77 -6.50 26.26
CA VAL A 20 8.27 -6.41 24.88
C VAL A 20 7.68 -5.20 24.14
N ALA A 21 6.51 -4.71 24.54
CA ALA A 21 5.84 -3.58 23.90
C ALA A 21 6.59 -2.22 24.02
N GLN A 22 7.65 -2.14 24.81
CA GLN A 22 8.43 -0.91 25.03
C GLN A 22 9.76 -0.87 24.25
N HIS A 23 10.19 -1.98 23.65
CA HIS A 23 11.47 -2.08 22.96
C HIS A 23 11.28 -2.54 21.51
N ALA A 24 12.16 -2.06 20.64
CA ALA A 24 12.22 -2.57 19.27
C ALA A 24 12.49 -4.09 19.26
N PRO A 25 11.93 -4.84 18.28
CA PRO A 25 12.22 -6.27 18.16
C PRO A 25 13.72 -6.56 18.16
N PRO A 26 14.19 -7.68 18.76
CA PRO A 26 15.61 -7.98 18.92
C PRO A 26 16.37 -8.17 17.60
N TRP A 27 15.66 -8.43 16.50
CA TRP A 27 16.21 -8.49 15.13
C TRP A 27 16.22 -7.13 14.41
N THR A 28 15.86 -6.04 15.11
CA THR A 28 15.96 -4.68 14.55
C THR A 28 17.43 -4.35 14.37
N GLU A 29 17.82 -4.05 13.12
CA GLU A 29 19.15 -3.53 12.86
C GLU A 29 19.28 -2.07 13.30
N ASP A 30 20.51 -1.60 13.41
CA ASP A 30 20.77 -0.17 13.64
C ASP A 30 20.35 0.65 12.40
N CYS A 31 19.99 1.92 12.63
CA CYS A 31 19.50 2.77 11.54
C CYS A 31 20.53 2.87 10.42
N ARG A 32 20.10 2.53 9.21
CA ARG A 32 20.98 2.60 8.04
C ARG A 32 21.38 4.03 7.74
N LYS A 33 22.53 4.18 7.06
CA LYS A 33 23.07 5.46 6.64
C LYS A 33 23.72 5.29 5.26
N SER A 34 23.66 6.36 4.47
CA SER A 34 24.32 6.44 3.15
C SER A 34 23.88 5.33 2.17
N THR A 35 22.59 4.96 2.20
CA THR A 35 22.01 3.98 1.27
C THR A 35 21.42 4.65 0.02
N TYR A 36 21.45 5.97 -0.05
CA TYR A 36 20.98 6.78 -1.16
C TYR A 36 22.18 7.49 -1.86
N PRO A 37 22.22 7.60 -3.21
CA PRO A 37 21.25 7.03 -4.17
C PRO A 37 21.24 5.51 -4.14
N PRO A 38 20.07 4.90 -4.48
CA PRO A 38 19.88 3.46 -4.32
C PRO A 38 20.92 2.64 -5.09
N SER A 39 21.53 1.71 -4.38
CA SER A 39 22.57 0.82 -4.90
C SER A 39 22.71 -0.45 -4.06
N GLY A 40 23.51 -1.41 -4.53
CA GLY A 40 23.81 -2.63 -3.78
C GLY A 40 22.63 -3.61 -3.72
N PRO A 41 22.71 -4.60 -2.81
CA PRO A 41 21.84 -5.77 -2.86
C PRO A 41 20.39 -5.50 -2.40
N THR A 42 20.07 -4.32 -1.87
CA THR A 42 18.70 -3.93 -1.49
C THR A 42 17.97 -3.13 -2.58
N TYR A 43 18.64 -2.85 -3.68
CA TYR A 43 18.11 -2.15 -4.84
C TYR A 43 18.09 -3.07 -6.06
N ARG A 44 16.90 -3.33 -6.59
CA ARG A 44 16.71 -4.23 -7.73
C ARG A 44 16.64 -3.50 -9.07
N GLY A 45 16.34 -2.22 -9.06
CA GLY A 45 16.28 -1.42 -10.28
C GLY A 45 15.21 -0.30 -10.23
N PRO A 46 15.20 0.55 -11.27
CA PRO A 46 14.20 1.59 -11.43
C PRO A 46 12.84 0.98 -11.84
N VAL A 47 11.78 1.72 -11.57
CA VAL A 47 10.42 1.38 -12.00
C VAL A 47 10.12 2.11 -13.31
N PRO A 48 9.62 1.42 -14.37
CA PRO A 48 9.33 2.04 -15.65
C PRO A 48 8.13 2.98 -15.57
N TRP A 49 8.13 4.02 -16.41
CA TRP A 49 7.08 5.01 -16.54
C TRP A 49 6.14 4.72 -17.70
N TYR A 50 4.85 4.95 -17.50
CA TYR A 50 3.81 4.90 -18.54
C TYR A 50 2.88 6.10 -18.41
N THR A 51 2.40 6.61 -19.54
CA THR A 51 1.39 7.67 -19.59
C THR A 51 0.00 7.07 -19.71
N ILE A 52 -0.90 7.49 -18.82
CA ILE A 52 -2.33 7.17 -18.88
C ILE A 52 -3.07 8.41 -19.37
N ASN A 53 -3.44 8.43 -20.63
CA ASN A 53 -4.14 9.57 -21.23
C ASN A 53 -5.63 9.52 -20.89
N LEU A 54 -6.06 10.43 -20.00
CA LEU A 54 -7.45 10.54 -19.54
C LEU A 54 -8.40 11.13 -20.60
N ASP A 55 -7.89 11.72 -21.68
CA ASP A 55 -8.69 12.21 -22.81
C ASP A 55 -9.18 11.06 -23.70
N LEU A 56 -8.52 9.90 -23.63
CA LEU A 56 -8.96 8.71 -24.32
C LEU A 56 -10.24 8.12 -23.69
N PRO A 57 -11.08 7.45 -24.48
CA PRO A 57 -12.16 6.63 -23.93
C PRO A 57 -11.60 5.66 -22.85
N PRO A 58 -12.30 5.46 -21.72
CA PRO A 58 -11.75 4.70 -20.60
C PRO A 58 -11.20 3.32 -20.96
N TYR A 59 -11.87 2.58 -21.83
CA TYR A 59 -11.44 1.24 -22.28
C TYR A 59 -10.12 1.22 -23.09
N LYS A 60 -9.62 2.38 -23.56
CA LYS A 60 -8.34 2.49 -24.29
C LYS A 60 -7.16 2.99 -23.46
N ARG A 61 -7.41 3.57 -22.27
CA ARG A 61 -6.41 4.29 -21.47
C ARG A 61 -5.22 3.42 -21.09
N TRP A 62 -5.42 2.14 -20.87
CA TRP A 62 -4.42 1.20 -20.34
C TRP A 62 -3.79 0.30 -21.41
N HIS A 63 -4.20 0.37 -22.66
CA HIS A 63 -3.80 -0.60 -23.70
C HIS A 63 -2.29 -0.70 -23.90
N GLU A 64 -1.58 0.43 -23.97
CA GLU A 64 -0.13 0.43 -24.18
C GLU A 64 0.60 -0.31 -23.04
N LEU A 65 0.34 0.09 -21.81
CA LEU A 65 0.91 -0.55 -20.63
C LEU A 65 0.55 -2.05 -20.56
N MET A 66 -0.69 -2.39 -20.89
CA MET A 66 -1.16 -3.76 -20.78
C MET A 66 -0.58 -4.67 -21.86
N LEU A 67 -0.32 -4.16 -23.07
CA LEU A 67 0.40 -4.92 -24.11
C LEU A 67 1.80 -5.30 -23.66
N ASP A 68 2.52 -4.42 -22.96
CA ASP A 68 3.84 -4.70 -22.42
C ASP A 68 3.78 -5.70 -21.23
N LYS A 69 2.82 -5.55 -20.33
CA LYS A 69 2.76 -6.29 -19.07
C LYS A 69 1.89 -7.55 -19.08
N ALA A 70 1.11 -7.79 -20.14
CA ALA A 70 0.21 -8.95 -20.24
C ALA A 70 0.87 -10.32 -19.96
N PRO A 71 2.09 -10.62 -20.45
CA PRO A 71 2.73 -11.91 -20.16
C PRO A 71 2.96 -12.11 -18.64
N MET A 72 3.41 -11.07 -17.94
CA MET A 72 3.70 -11.12 -16.50
C MET A 72 2.42 -11.22 -15.67
N LEU A 73 1.36 -10.54 -16.09
CA LEU A 73 0.05 -10.65 -15.47
C LEU A 73 -0.53 -12.06 -15.57
N LYS A 74 -0.38 -12.72 -16.71
CA LYS A 74 -0.80 -14.13 -16.86
C LYS A 74 -0.07 -15.06 -15.91
N VAL A 75 1.21 -14.82 -15.64
CA VAL A 75 2.00 -15.60 -14.67
C VAL A 75 1.42 -15.47 -13.27
N ILE A 76 1.18 -14.25 -12.77
CA ILE A 76 0.66 -14.07 -11.40
C ILE A 76 -0.75 -14.63 -11.25
N VAL A 77 -1.63 -14.47 -12.25
CA VAL A 77 -2.99 -15.04 -12.21
C VAL A 77 -2.95 -16.57 -12.18
N ASN A 78 -2.09 -17.19 -12.97
CA ASN A 78 -1.93 -18.64 -12.94
C ASN A 78 -1.38 -19.13 -11.59
N SER A 79 -0.44 -18.40 -11.00
CA SER A 79 0.08 -18.71 -9.66
C SER A 79 -1.00 -18.61 -8.60
N LEU A 80 -1.86 -17.59 -8.66
CA LEU A 80 -3.00 -17.44 -7.75
C LEU A 80 -4.02 -18.58 -7.93
N LYS A 81 -4.37 -18.95 -9.17
CA LYS A 81 -5.27 -20.07 -9.46
C LYS A 81 -4.69 -21.40 -8.95
N ASN A 82 -3.42 -21.66 -9.21
CA ASN A 82 -2.75 -22.89 -8.73
C ASN A 82 -2.75 -22.97 -7.22
N MET A 83 -2.51 -21.88 -6.54
CA MET A 83 -2.49 -21.81 -5.09
C MET A 83 -3.89 -22.02 -4.50
N ILE A 84 -4.93 -21.37 -5.03
CA ILE A 84 -6.31 -21.63 -4.61
C ILE A 84 -6.64 -23.11 -4.77
N ASN A 85 -6.22 -23.74 -5.88
CA ASN A 85 -6.41 -25.17 -6.13
C ASN A 85 -5.63 -26.06 -5.15
N THR A 86 -4.50 -25.59 -4.60
CA THR A 86 -3.77 -26.31 -3.56
C THR A 86 -4.55 -26.37 -2.24
N PHE A 87 -5.23 -25.30 -1.86
CA PHE A 87 -6.08 -25.23 -0.67
C PHE A 87 -7.45 -25.89 -0.89
N VAL A 88 -7.99 -25.82 -2.10
CA VAL A 88 -9.28 -26.41 -2.48
C VAL A 88 -9.13 -27.24 -3.76
N PRO A 89 -8.62 -28.48 -3.64
CA PRO A 89 -8.27 -29.33 -4.79
C PRO A 89 -9.43 -29.63 -5.76
N SER A 90 -10.67 -29.42 -5.33
CA SER A 90 -11.85 -29.63 -6.20
C SER A 90 -11.94 -28.69 -7.39
N GLY A 91 -11.12 -27.63 -7.44
CA GLY A 91 -11.18 -26.56 -8.47
C GLY A 91 -12.44 -25.70 -8.44
N LYS A 92 -13.42 -26.03 -7.57
CA LYS A 92 -14.74 -25.38 -7.53
C LYS A 92 -14.66 -23.87 -7.23
N ILE A 93 -13.69 -23.43 -6.39
CA ILE A 93 -13.55 -22.00 -6.11
C ILE A 93 -13.08 -21.26 -7.34
N VAL A 94 -12.08 -21.78 -8.04
CA VAL A 94 -11.58 -21.17 -9.29
C VAL A 94 -12.67 -21.14 -10.34
N GLN A 95 -13.43 -22.24 -10.51
CA GLN A 95 -14.57 -22.29 -11.41
C GLN A 95 -15.65 -21.26 -11.06
N VAL A 96 -16.03 -21.15 -9.78
CA VAL A 96 -17.02 -20.15 -9.32
C VAL A 96 -16.50 -18.73 -9.55
N VAL A 97 -15.23 -18.46 -9.35
CA VAL A 97 -14.62 -17.15 -9.63
C VAL A 97 -14.67 -16.86 -11.13
N ASP A 98 -14.23 -17.80 -11.98
CA ASP A 98 -14.23 -17.63 -13.45
C ASP A 98 -15.65 -17.48 -14.01
N GLU A 99 -16.66 -18.18 -13.46
CA GLU A 99 -18.05 -18.07 -13.88
C GLU A 99 -18.77 -16.82 -13.37
N LYS A 100 -18.46 -16.37 -12.11
CA LYS A 100 -19.19 -15.28 -11.47
C LYS A 100 -18.50 -13.92 -11.62
N LEU A 101 -17.17 -13.89 -11.78
CA LEU A 101 -16.43 -12.64 -11.94
C LEU A 101 -16.92 -11.80 -13.13
N PRO A 102 -17.19 -12.38 -14.33
CA PRO A 102 -17.79 -11.62 -15.43
C PRO A 102 -19.14 -11.00 -15.10
N GLY A 103 -19.95 -11.66 -14.26
CA GLY A 103 -21.26 -11.15 -13.80
C GLY A 103 -21.15 -10.00 -12.79
N LEU A 104 -19.96 -9.74 -12.23
CA LEU A 104 -19.71 -8.56 -11.40
C LEU A 104 -19.43 -7.31 -12.25
N LEU A 105 -18.99 -7.48 -13.50
CA LEU A 105 -18.89 -6.38 -14.47
C LEU A 105 -20.31 -5.85 -14.74
N GLY A 106 -20.47 -4.53 -14.80
CA GLY A 106 -21.75 -3.84 -14.82
C GLY A 106 -22.14 -3.22 -13.48
N ASN A 107 -21.34 -3.49 -12.43
CA ASN A 107 -21.60 -3.03 -11.08
C ASN A 107 -20.56 -2.02 -10.54
N PHE A 108 -19.46 -1.83 -11.24
CA PHE A 108 -18.45 -0.87 -10.82
C PHE A 108 -18.78 0.55 -11.32
N PRO A 109 -18.43 1.60 -10.57
CA PRO A 109 -18.66 2.97 -11.02
C PRO A 109 -17.78 3.30 -12.25
N GLY A 110 -18.35 3.99 -13.24
CA GLY A 110 -17.57 4.57 -14.32
C GLY A 110 -16.60 5.66 -13.80
N PRO A 111 -15.43 5.89 -14.42
CA PRO A 111 -14.91 5.22 -15.64
C PRO A 111 -14.20 3.87 -15.35
N PHE A 112 -14.07 3.45 -14.10
CA PHE A 112 -13.25 2.31 -13.69
C PHE A 112 -13.68 1.00 -14.33
N GLU A 113 -14.98 0.78 -14.48
CA GLU A 113 -15.49 -0.42 -15.15
C GLU A 113 -15.06 -0.52 -16.60
N GLU A 114 -15.14 0.59 -17.34
CA GLU A 114 -14.73 0.61 -18.75
C GLU A 114 -13.20 0.46 -18.89
N GLU A 115 -12.43 1.04 -17.95
CA GLU A 115 -10.99 0.83 -17.89
C GLU A 115 -10.65 -0.64 -17.63
N MET A 116 -11.34 -1.29 -16.67
CA MET A 116 -11.17 -2.73 -16.39
C MET A 116 -11.54 -3.59 -17.59
N LYS A 117 -12.65 -3.28 -18.30
CA LYS A 117 -13.02 -3.98 -19.53
C LYS A 117 -11.96 -3.82 -20.61
N GLY A 118 -11.38 -2.62 -20.75
CA GLY A 118 -10.28 -2.36 -21.69
C GLY A 118 -9.01 -3.14 -21.36
N ILE A 119 -8.67 -3.25 -20.08
CA ILE A 119 -7.57 -4.09 -19.59
C ILE A 119 -7.86 -5.58 -19.84
N ALA A 120 -9.03 -6.05 -19.47
CA ALA A 120 -9.44 -7.43 -19.68
C ALA A 120 -9.41 -7.82 -21.17
N ALA A 121 -9.78 -6.91 -22.06
CA ALA A 121 -9.70 -7.12 -23.50
C ALA A 121 -8.27 -7.31 -24.03
N VAL A 122 -7.27 -6.76 -23.35
CA VAL A 122 -5.85 -6.88 -23.72
C VAL A 122 -5.15 -8.00 -22.94
N THR A 123 -5.55 -8.28 -21.71
CA THR A 123 -4.78 -9.11 -20.78
C THR A 123 -5.51 -10.30 -20.20
N ASP A 124 -6.84 -10.34 -20.28
CA ASP A 124 -7.71 -11.31 -19.61
C ASP A 124 -7.59 -11.28 -18.06
N ILE A 125 -7.32 -10.13 -17.43
CA ILE A 125 -7.14 -9.97 -15.96
C ILE A 125 -7.55 -8.61 -15.35
N PRO A 126 -7.92 -8.50 -14.04
CA PRO A 126 -8.23 -7.24 -13.29
C PRO A 126 -7.24 -6.77 -12.19
N LEU A 127 -7.27 -5.65 -11.57
CA LEU A 127 -6.51 -4.46 -11.16
C LEU A 127 -6.25 -3.89 -9.77
N GLU A 128 -5.34 -2.77 -9.56
CA GLU A 128 -5.31 -1.58 -8.67
C GLU A 128 -4.11 -0.70 -8.22
N ASP A 129 -3.95 0.86 -7.56
CA ASP A 129 -3.01 1.71 -6.97
C ASP A 129 -2.83 3.09 -6.28
N LYS A 130 -2.08 4.65 -5.62
CA LYS A 130 -1.54 5.71 -5.03
C LYS A 130 -1.18 7.08 -4.50
N LYS A 131 -0.51 8.48 -3.89
CA LYS A 131 0.22 9.45 -3.34
C LYS A 131 0.42 10.86 -2.85
N GLY A 132 1.49 11.89 -2.31
CA GLY A 132 1.68 13.00 -1.66
C GLY A 132 2.68 14.07 -1.40
N HIS A 133 2.92 15.27 -0.64
CA HIS A 133 4.08 16.14 -0.55
C HIS A 133 4.52 16.85 0.70
N LEU A 134 4.81 16.72 1.62
CA LEU A 134 5.82 16.56 2.62
C LEU A 134 6.77 15.51 2.08
N ILE A 135 7.93 15.28 2.61
CA ILE A 135 8.63 14.07 2.20
C ILE A 135 7.81 12.89 2.69
N HIS A 136 7.10 12.29 1.77
CA HIS A 136 6.27 11.15 1.99
C HIS A 136 7.01 9.93 1.48
N GLY A 137 7.53 9.13 2.37
CA GLY A 137 8.19 7.87 2.04
C GLY A 137 7.33 6.68 2.43
N ARG A 138 7.29 5.64 1.57
CA ARG A 138 6.63 4.37 1.88
C ARG A 138 7.37 3.18 1.33
N ASN A 139 7.31 2.05 2.05
CA ASN A 139 7.53 0.72 1.52
C ASN A 139 6.18 0.08 1.19
N MET A 140 6.06 -0.52 0.00
CA MET A 140 4.92 -1.33 -0.39
C MET A 140 5.24 -2.80 -0.10
N ASP A 141 4.68 -3.31 0.97
CA ASP A 141 4.81 -4.70 1.37
C ASP A 141 3.56 -5.47 0.94
N PHE A 142 3.74 -6.58 0.22
CA PHE A 142 2.61 -7.40 -0.24
C PHE A 142 3.02 -8.85 -0.48
N GLY A 143 2.17 -9.82 -0.11
CA GLY A 143 2.32 -11.20 -0.56
C GLY A 143 2.38 -12.32 0.50
N VAL A 144 2.24 -12.02 1.81
CA VAL A 144 2.32 -12.99 2.93
C VAL A 144 1.48 -14.26 2.73
N PHE A 145 0.31 -14.15 2.13
CA PHE A 145 -0.66 -15.26 2.11
C PHE A 145 -0.41 -16.30 1.03
N LEU A 146 0.62 -16.13 0.20
CA LEU A 146 0.57 -16.68 -1.13
C LEU A 146 1.85 -17.44 -1.55
N GLY A 147 2.32 -18.28 -0.65
CA GLY A 147 3.38 -19.24 -0.94
C GLY A 147 4.80 -18.71 -0.74
N TRP A 148 5.55 -19.43 0.07
CA TRP A 148 6.97 -19.24 0.28
C TRP A 148 7.78 -20.16 -0.63
N ASN A 149 8.74 -19.61 -1.34
CA ASN A 149 9.67 -20.39 -2.15
C ASN A 149 10.95 -20.68 -1.34
N ILE A 150 11.07 -21.92 -0.89
CA ILE A 150 12.19 -22.38 -0.06
C ILE A 150 13.53 -22.43 -0.79
N ASN A 151 13.53 -22.39 -2.13
CA ASN A 151 14.77 -22.50 -2.91
C ASN A 151 15.52 -21.16 -3.01
N ASN A 152 14.82 -20.05 -2.93
CA ASN A 152 15.40 -18.72 -3.03
C ASN A 152 14.97 -17.78 -1.89
N ASP A 153 14.31 -18.32 -0.87
CA ASP A 153 13.94 -17.63 0.36
C ASP A 153 13.11 -16.36 0.12
N THR A 154 12.08 -16.48 -0.75
CA THR A 154 11.22 -15.35 -1.17
C THR A 154 9.75 -15.70 -1.17
N TRP A 155 8.90 -14.68 -1.09
CA TRP A 155 7.47 -14.78 -1.29
C TRP A 155 7.12 -14.78 -2.78
N VAL A 156 6.44 -15.82 -3.24
CA VAL A 156 6.13 -16.04 -4.67
C VAL A 156 5.40 -14.82 -5.26
N ILE A 157 4.37 -14.33 -4.61
CA ILE A 157 3.58 -13.21 -5.14
C ILE A 157 4.36 -11.88 -5.06
N THR A 158 5.13 -11.65 -4.00
CA THR A 158 6.00 -10.46 -3.91
C THR A 158 6.95 -10.39 -5.11
N GLU A 159 7.59 -11.51 -5.44
CA GLU A 159 8.51 -11.58 -6.58
C GLU A 159 7.79 -11.37 -7.93
N GLN A 160 6.60 -11.89 -8.08
CA GLN A 160 5.80 -11.73 -9.30
C GLN A 160 5.21 -10.32 -9.46
N LEU A 161 5.02 -9.57 -8.37
CA LEU A 161 4.57 -8.17 -8.43
C LEU A 161 5.67 -7.19 -8.82
N LYS A 162 6.94 -7.49 -8.53
CA LYS A 162 8.06 -6.61 -8.86
C LYS A 162 8.12 -6.23 -10.35
N PRO A 163 8.07 -7.16 -11.32
CA PRO A 163 8.05 -6.81 -12.75
C PRO A 163 6.75 -6.14 -13.22
N LEU A 164 5.67 -6.23 -12.43
CA LEU A 164 4.40 -5.55 -12.70
C LEU A 164 4.34 -4.14 -12.09
N THR A 165 5.30 -3.77 -11.24
CA THR A 165 5.37 -2.44 -10.65
C THR A 165 5.68 -1.40 -11.73
N VAL A 166 4.88 -0.34 -11.77
CA VAL A 166 4.97 0.73 -12.77
C VAL A 166 4.76 2.10 -12.13
N ASN A 167 5.42 3.11 -12.68
CA ASN A 167 5.10 4.52 -12.45
C ASN A 167 4.15 5.00 -13.52
N LEU A 168 3.14 5.75 -13.13
CA LEU A 168 2.07 6.23 -13.98
C LEU A 168 2.00 7.76 -13.95
N ASP A 169 1.96 8.37 -15.13
CA ASP A 169 1.67 9.78 -15.31
C ASP A 169 0.27 9.91 -15.93
N PHE A 170 -0.72 10.28 -15.13
CA PHE A 170 -2.09 10.51 -15.58
C PHE A 170 -2.22 11.90 -16.16
N GLN A 171 -2.52 11.97 -17.45
CA GLN A 171 -2.56 13.23 -18.20
C GLN A 171 -3.95 13.55 -18.74
N ARG A 172 -4.29 14.85 -18.78
CA ARG A 172 -5.44 15.41 -19.48
C ARG A 172 -4.99 16.65 -20.23
N ASN A 173 -5.36 16.77 -21.52
CA ASN A 173 -4.87 17.83 -22.40
C ASN A 173 -3.33 17.94 -22.39
N ASN A 174 -2.63 16.84 -22.45
CA ASN A 174 -1.16 16.71 -22.38
C ASN A 174 -0.52 17.33 -21.12
N LYS A 175 -1.27 17.47 -20.03
CA LYS A 175 -0.77 17.97 -18.73
C LYS A 175 -0.98 16.92 -17.66
N THR A 176 0.03 16.71 -16.83
CA THR A 176 -0.07 15.83 -15.66
C THR A 176 -1.19 16.28 -14.73
N VAL A 177 -2.13 15.39 -14.45
CA VAL A 177 -3.18 15.56 -13.44
C VAL A 177 -2.68 15.07 -12.09
N PHE A 178 -2.07 13.89 -12.08
CA PHE A 178 -1.38 13.29 -10.93
C PHE A 178 -0.42 12.19 -11.39
N LYS A 179 0.52 11.81 -10.53
CA LYS A 179 1.43 10.68 -10.74
C LYS A 179 1.22 9.61 -9.67
N ALA A 180 1.55 8.37 -9.97
CA ALA A 180 1.36 7.24 -9.05
C ALA A 180 2.41 6.14 -9.25
N SER A 181 2.67 5.36 -8.19
CA SER A 181 3.27 4.02 -8.30
C SER A 181 2.19 2.98 -8.11
N SER A 182 2.13 2.01 -9.01
CA SER A 182 1.06 1.04 -9.09
C SER A 182 1.54 -0.29 -9.62
N PHE A 183 0.61 -1.22 -9.73
CA PHE A 183 0.82 -2.47 -10.45
C PHE A 183 0.07 -2.42 -11.78
N ALA A 184 0.70 -2.94 -12.83
CA ALA A 184 0.07 -3.06 -14.13
C ALA A 184 -1.22 -3.87 -14.00
N GLY A 185 -2.32 -3.34 -14.53
CA GLY A 185 -3.64 -3.95 -14.43
C GLY A 185 -4.51 -3.44 -13.26
N TYR A 186 -4.00 -2.59 -12.37
CA TYR A 186 -4.75 -2.05 -11.25
C TYR A 186 -5.24 -0.62 -11.49
N VAL A 187 -6.54 -0.40 -11.68
CA VAL A 187 -7.11 0.93 -12.00
C VAL A 187 -7.32 1.85 -10.80
N GLY A 188 -7.34 1.31 -9.58
CA GLY A 188 -7.31 2.09 -8.35
C GLY A 188 -5.92 2.65 -8.05
N MET A 189 -5.72 3.35 -6.92
CA MET A 189 -4.42 3.86 -6.53
C MET A 189 -4.08 3.55 -5.07
N LEU A 190 -2.81 3.15 -4.80
CA LEU A 190 -2.29 2.91 -3.46
C LEU A 190 -1.25 3.94 -3.05
N THR A 191 -0.54 4.52 -4.00
CA THR A 191 0.50 5.52 -3.81
C THR A 191 0.46 6.51 -4.96
N GLY A 192 0.26 7.79 -4.70
CA GLY A 192 0.24 8.79 -5.75
C GLY A 192 0.34 10.21 -5.21
N PHE A 193 0.62 11.16 -6.07
CA PHE A 193 0.66 12.56 -5.70
C PHE A 193 0.15 13.46 -6.82
N LYS A 194 -0.43 14.56 -6.41
CA LYS A 194 -0.84 15.66 -7.29
C LYS A 194 0.18 16.78 -7.17
N PRO A 195 1.00 17.04 -8.20
CA PRO A 195 2.10 18.00 -8.12
C PRO A 195 1.65 19.37 -7.56
N GLY A 196 2.38 19.87 -6.56
CA GLY A 196 2.11 21.16 -5.93
C GLY A 196 0.88 21.20 -5.01
N LEU A 197 0.17 20.09 -4.81
CA LEU A 197 -1.05 20.08 -4.00
C LEU A 197 -0.96 19.10 -2.82
N PHE A 198 -0.92 17.81 -3.06
CA PHE A 198 -0.89 16.81 -1.99
C PHE A 198 -0.39 15.44 -2.45
N SER A 199 -0.11 14.60 -1.46
CA SER A 199 0.29 13.22 -1.55
C SER A 199 -0.64 12.29 -0.82
N LEU A 200 -0.76 11.06 -1.29
CA LEU A 200 -1.65 10.09 -0.71
C LEU A 200 -1.06 8.69 -0.80
N SER A 201 -1.01 8.00 0.33
CA SER A 201 -0.83 6.56 0.34
C SER A 201 -1.89 5.86 1.18
N LEU A 202 -2.13 4.59 0.84
CA LEU A 202 -3.13 3.73 1.43
C LEU A 202 -2.45 2.52 2.06
N ASN A 203 -2.74 2.23 3.34
CA ASN A 203 -2.36 0.99 4.00
C ASN A 203 -3.61 0.22 4.43
N GLU A 204 -3.51 -1.12 4.40
CA GLU A 204 -4.55 -1.99 4.92
C GLU A 204 -4.68 -1.85 6.44
N ARG A 205 -5.93 -1.80 6.93
CA ARG A 205 -6.27 -1.86 8.35
C ARG A 205 -6.97 -3.18 8.63
N PHE A 206 -6.30 -4.08 9.33
CA PHE A 206 -6.86 -5.36 9.71
C PHE A 206 -8.04 -5.18 10.66
N SER A 207 -9.18 -5.77 10.28
CA SER A 207 -10.38 -5.82 11.11
C SER A 207 -11.12 -7.13 10.84
N ILE A 208 -11.40 -7.88 11.91
CA ILE A 208 -12.08 -9.19 11.83
C ILE A 208 -13.42 -9.09 11.09
N ASN A 209 -14.12 -7.96 11.19
CA ASN A 209 -15.44 -7.76 10.61
C ASN A 209 -15.44 -6.80 9.39
N GLY A 210 -14.27 -6.33 8.93
CA GLY A 210 -14.22 -5.16 8.06
C GLY A 210 -14.32 -5.44 6.57
N GLY A 211 -13.30 -6.07 6.02
CA GLY A 211 -13.13 -6.14 4.57
C GLY A 211 -14.12 -7.06 3.87
N TYR A 212 -14.22 -8.30 4.31
CA TYR A 212 -15.05 -9.32 3.65
C TYR A 212 -16.56 -9.01 3.71
N LEU A 213 -17.05 -8.47 4.82
CA LEU A 213 -18.47 -8.11 4.96
C LEU A 213 -18.87 -7.02 3.96
N GLY A 214 -18.02 -6.01 3.75
CA GLY A 214 -18.30 -4.97 2.79
C GLY A 214 -18.35 -5.48 1.35
N ILE A 215 -17.45 -6.37 0.99
CA ILE A 215 -17.43 -7.01 -0.32
C ILE A 215 -18.69 -7.87 -0.52
N LEU A 216 -19.07 -8.67 0.49
CA LEU A 216 -20.30 -9.47 0.43
C LEU A 216 -21.54 -8.59 0.31
N GLU A 217 -21.68 -7.53 1.11
CA GLU A 217 -22.77 -6.56 1.00
C GLU A 217 -22.83 -5.94 -0.41
N TRP A 218 -21.68 -5.61 -0.97
CA TRP A 218 -21.57 -5.04 -2.31
C TRP A 218 -22.03 -6.04 -3.40
N ILE A 219 -21.57 -7.31 -3.31
CA ILE A 219 -22.00 -8.39 -4.21
C ILE A 219 -23.51 -8.60 -4.13
N LEU A 220 -24.10 -8.50 -2.94
CA LEU A 220 -25.54 -8.62 -2.69
C LEU A 220 -26.35 -7.38 -3.10
N GLY A 221 -25.72 -6.40 -3.76
CA GLY A 221 -26.39 -5.24 -4.35
C GLY A 221 -26.32 -3.95 -3.54
N LYS A 222 -25.67 -3.92 -2.38
CA LYS A 222 -25.50 -2.71 -1.58
C LYS A 222 -24.31 -1.88 -2.10
N LYS A 223 -24.59 -0.97 -3.02
CA LYS A 223 -23.57 -0.18 -3.77
C LYS A 223 -23.26 1.20 -3.16
N ASP A 224 -23.64 1.46 -1.91
CA ASP A 224 -23.52 2.77 -1.23
C ASP A 224 -22.12 3.05 -0.66
N ALA A 225 -21.17 2.13 -0.82
CA ALA A 225 -19.80 2.25 -0.36
C ALA A 225 -18.80 2.09 -1.53
N MET A 226 -17.72 2.86 -1.47
CA MET A 226 -16.69 2.89 -2.52
C MET A 226 -15.56 1.91 -2.23
N TRP A 227 -15.01 1.29 -3.26
CA TRP A 227 -13.76 0.56 -3.17
C TRP A 227 -12.62 1.51 -2.78
N ILE A 228 -11.81 1.10 -1.80
CA ILE A 228 -10.78 1.99 -1.21
C ILE A 228 -9.79 2.52 -2.25
N GLY A 229 -9.34 1.68 -3.18
CA GLY A 229 -8.44 2.10 -4.24
C GLY A 229 -9.09 3.03 -5.28
N PHE A 230 -10.40 2.90 -5.52
CA PHE A 230 -11.13 3.84 -6.37
C PHE A 230 -11.34 5.19 -5.69
N LEU A 231 -11.55 5.19 -4.37
CA LEU A 231 -11.61 6.43 -3.61
C LEU A 231 -10.28 7.19 -3.71
N THR A 232 -9.15 6.51 -3.48
CA THR A 232 -7.82 7.16 -3.60
C THR A 232 -7.57 7.70 -5.01
N ARG A 233 -7.93 6.94 -6.05
CA ARG A 233 -7.84 7.41 -7.43
C ARG A 233 -8.74 8.62 -7.69
N THR A 234 -9.98 8.59 -7.23
CA THR A 234 -10.94 9.71 -7.38
C THR A 234 -10.41 10.97 -6.71
N VAL A 235 -9.86 10.85 -5.50
CA VAL A 235 -9.25 11.97 -4.76
C VAL A 235 -8.06 12.53 -5.54
N LEU A 236 -7.14 11.69 -6.02
CA LEU A 236 -5.97 12.12 -6.80
C LEU A 236 -6.37 12.78 -8.12
N GLU A 237 -7.41 12.30 -8.78
CA GLU A 237 -7.85 12.83 -10.06
C GLU A 237 -8.59 14.18 -9.89
N ASN A 238 -9.47 14.29 -8.90
CA ASN A 238 -10.46 15.36 -8.85
C ASN A 238 -10.19 16.44 -7.78
N SER A 239 -9.61 16.09 -6.60
CA SER A 239 -9.40 17.07 -5.53
C SER A 239 -8.42 18.17 -5.94
N THR A 240 -8.72 19.40 -5.57
CA THR A 240 -7.98 20.61 -5.91
C THR A 240 -7.18 21.19 -4.75
N SER A 241 -7.33 20.60 -3.55
CA SER A 241 -6.60 21.02 -2.34
C SER A 241 -6.41 19.85 -1.37
N TYR A 242 -5.46 20.01 -0.42
CA TYR A 242 -5.26 19.09 0.70
C TYR A 242 -6.53 18.93 1.54
N GLU A 243 -7.22 20.03 1.89
CA GLU A 243 -8.43 19.97 2.72
C GLU A 243 -9.60 19.29 2.01
N GLU A 244 -9.75 19.48 0.70
CA GLU A 244 -10.75 18.74 -0.07
C GLU A 244 -10.45 17.23 -0.09
N ALA A 245 -9.21 16.86 -0.34
CA ALA A 245 -8.75 15.46 -0.29
C ALA A 245 -9.01 14.84 1.09
N LYS A 246 -8.62 15.52 2.17
CA LYS A 246 -8.83 15.10 3.55
C LYS A 246 -10.32 14.92 3.88
N ASN A 247 -11.16 15.86 3.43
CA ASN A 247 -12.62 15.79 3.64
C ASN A 247 -13.25 14.58 2.93
N LEU A 248 -12.89 14.31 1.69
CA LEU A 248 -13.37 13.12 0.96
C LEU A 248 -12.91 11.82 1.61
N LEU A 249 -11.63 11.74 1.99
CA LEU A 249 -11.06 10.55 2.64
C LEU A 249 -11.67 10.28 4.02
N THR A 250 -12.09 11.33 4.73
CA THR A 250 -12.70 11.18 6.07
C THR A 250 -14.18 10.82 6.02
N LYS A 251 -14.93 11.26 5.02
CA LYS A 251 -16.40 11.17 5.01
C LYS A 251 -16.97 10.10 4.08
N THR A 252 -16.28 9.74 3.00
CA THR A 252 -16.80 8.76 2.05
C THR A 252 -16.93 7.39 2.68
N LYS A 253 -18.08 6.71 2.50
CA LYS A 253 -18.24 5.30 2.90
C LYS A 253 -17.35 4.40 2.06
N ILE A 254 -16.66 3.47 2.69
CA ILE A 254 -15.72 2.54 2.06
C ILE A 254 -16.08 1.09 2.36
N LEU A 255 -15.70 0.19 1.45
CA LEU A 255 -16.02 -1.24 1.57
C LEU A 255 -15.21 -1.95 2.66
N ALA A 256 -13.98 -1.51 2.89
CA ALA A 256 -13.07 -2.09 3.88
C ALA A 256 -12.39 -1.01 4.72
N PRO A 257 -12.03 -1.30 5.98
CA PRO A 257 -11.23 -0.40 6.80
C PRO A 257 -9.85 -0.13 6.18
N ALA A 258 -9.33 1.09 6.39
CA ALA A 258 -8.06 1.52 5.82
C ALA A 258 -7.38 2.61 6.65
N TYR A 259 -6.07 2.80 6.42
CA TYR A 259 -5.35 4.01 6.78
C TYR A 259 -5.04 4.80 5.53
N PHE A 260 -5.43 6.08 5.51
CA PHE A 260 -4.96 7.01 4.50
C PHE A 260 -3.89 7.91 5.12
N ILE A 261 -2.74 8.00 4.47
CA ILE A 261 -1.65 8.88 4.85
C ILE A 261 -1.63 10.00 3.80
N LEU A 262 -1.94 11.21 4.23
CA LEU A 262 -2.07 12.38 3.38
C LEU A 262 -1.03 13.42 3.78
N GLY A 263 -0.30 13.96 2.81
CA GLY A 263 0.65 15.04 2.98
C GLY A 263 0.37 16.16 1.99
N GLY A 264 0.34 17.42 2.42
CA GLY A 264 0.11 18.60 1.57
C GLY A 264 1.41 19.25 1.11
N ASN A 265 1.32 20.50 0.72
CA ASN A 265 2.45 21.32 0.30
C ASN A 265 2.76 22.48 1.29
N GLN A 266 1.97 22.61 2.35
CA GLN A 266 2.15 23.62 3.38
C GLN A 266 2.61 23.00 4.70
N SER A 267 3.27 23.77 5.53
CA SER A 267 3.65 23.33 6.88
C SER A 267 2.43 22.93 7.70
N GLY A 268 2.49 21.75 8.33
CA GLY A 268 1.39 21.20 9.12
C GLY A 268 0.37 20.37 8.31
N GLU A 269 0.38 20.44 7.00
CA GLU A 269 -0.50 19.65 6.15
C GLU A 269 -0.01 18.19 6.03
N GLY A 270 -0.12 17.43 7.09
CA GLY A 270 0.20 16.00 7.09
C GLY A 270 -0.63 15.26 8.12
N CYS A 271 -1.28 14.17 7.73
CA CYS A 271 -2.08 13.38 8.66
C CYS A 271 -2.13 11.90 8.30
N VAL A 272 -2.49 11.11 9.31
CA VAL A 272 -2.96 9.73 9.17
C VAL A 272 -4.45 9.70 9.51
N ILE A 273 -5.27 9.27 8.57
CA ILE A 273 -6.71 9.08 8.74
C ILE A 273 -6.97 7.61 8.95
N THR A 274 -7.37 7.24 10.16
CA THR A 274 -7.76 5.86 10.51
C THR A 274 -9.25 5.68 10.23
N ARG A 275 -9.57 4.81 9.26
CA ARG A 275 -10.95 4.61 8.83
C ARG A 275 -11.51 3.26 9.24
N ASP A 276 -12.73 3.29 9.76
CA ASP A 276 -13.66 2.18 9.59
C ASP A 276 -14.45 2.36 8.29
N ARG A 277 -15.32 1.39 7.95
CA ARG A 277 -16.10 1.40 6.72
C ARG A 277 -17.02 2.63 6.59
N LYS A 278 -17.58 3.11 7.69
CA LYS A 278 -18.58 4.18 7.72
C LYS A 278 -18.04 5.54 8.13
N GLU A 279 -17.03 5.56 9.00
CA GLU A 279 -16.55 6.77 9.66
C GLU A 279 -15.04 6.80 9.86
N SER A 280 -14.50 7.95 10.16
CA SER A 280 -13.14 8.13 10.64
C SER A 280 -13.09 7.90 12.13
N LEU A 281 -12.22 7.00 12.57
CA LEU A 281 -11.98 6.71 13.99
C LEU A 281 -10.95 7.66 14.61
N ASP A 282 -10.04 8.16 13.80
CA ASP A 282 -8.98 9.08 14.22
C ASP A 282 -8.45 9.83 13.00
N VAL A 283 -8.08 11.10 13.21
CA VAL A 283 -7.30 11.91 12.26
C VAL A 283 -6.11 12.47 13.02
N TYR A 284 -4.95 11.85 12.83
CA TYR A 284 -3.74 12.18 13.55
C TYR A 284 -2.84 13.06 12.69
N GLU A 285 -2.77 14.34 13.03
CA GLU A 285 -2.12 15.37 12.23
C GLU A 285 -0.71 15.71 12.72
N LEU A 286 0.11 16.28 11.84
CA LEU A 286 1.31 16.99 12.24
C LEU A 286 0.95 18.15 13.16
N ASP A 287 1.82 18.42 14.14
CA ASP A 287 1.66 19.53 15.06
C ASP A 287 3.05 19.99 15.55
N ALA A 288 3.62 20.94 14.83
CA ALA A 288 4.94 21.48 15.13
C ALA A 288 5.01 22.13 16.53
N LYS A 289 3.87 22.67 17.04
CA LYS A 289 3.82 23.28 18.37
C LYS A 289 3.97 22.26 19.50
N GLN A 290 3.56 21.01 19.23
CA GLN A 290 3.73 19.87 20.15
C GLN A 290 4.96 19.01 19.80
N GLY A 291 5.84 19.48 18.94
CA GLY A 291 7.02 18.73 18.49
C GLY A 291 6.69 17.52 17.60
N ARG A 292 5.45 17.41 17.11
CA ARG A 292 5.02 16.33 16.23
C ARG A 292 5.28 16.70 14.77
N TRP A 293 6.53 16.53 14.35
CA TRP A 293 7.01 16.89 13.02
C TRP A 293 6.93 15.76 12.01
N TYR A 294 6.58 14.53 12.44
CA TYR A 294 6.32 13.39 11.56
C TYR A 294 5.13 12.58 12.05
N VAL A 295 4.52 11.84 11.12
CA VAL A 295 3.58 10.75 11.40
C VAL A 295 4.09 9.47 10.75
N VAL A 296 3.91 8.32 11.44
CA VAL A 296 4.27 6.98 10.96
C VAL A 296 3.08 6.07 11.09
N GLN A 297 2.72 5.42 9.99
CA GLN A 297 1.66 4.43 9.93
C GLN A 297 2.15 3.14 9.30
N THR A 298 1.93 2.04 10.00
CA THR A 298 2.04 0.67 9.47
C THR A 298 0.62 0.06 9.35
N ASN A 299 0.39 -1.17 9.80
CA ASN A 299 -0.92 -1.83 9.71
C ASN A 299 -1.64 -1.92 11.07
N TYR A 300 -1.22 -1.15 12.08
CA TYR A 300 -1.79 -1.15 13.43
C TYR A 300 -2.31 0.24 13.82
N ASP A 301 -3.47 0.29 14.48
CA ASP A 301 -4.03 1.52 15.03
C ASP A 301 -2.98 2.24 15.91
N ARG A 302 -2.95 3.57 15.86
CA ARG A 302 -1.97 4.41 16.56
C ARG A 302 -1.93 4.14 18.08
N TRP A 303 -3.09 3.85 18.66
CA TRP A 303 -3.26 3.55 20.11
C TRP A 303 -3.04 2.08 20.46
N LYS A 304 -2.74 1.22 19.49
CA LYS A 304 -2.39 -0.19 19.70
C LYS A 304 -0.90 -0.39 19.54
N HIS A 305 -0.34 -1.29 20.33
CA HIS A 305 1.01 -1.80 20.07
C HIS A 305 0.97 -2.74 18.86
N PRO A 306 1.93 -2.64 17.94
CA PRO A 306 2.09 -3.64 16.90
C PRO A 306 2.34 -5.03 17.51
N PHE A 307 1.96 -6.05 16.74
CA PHE A 307 2.38 -7.40 17.11
C PHE A 307 3.91 -7.50 17.08
N PHE A 308 4.48 -8.07 18.13
CA PHE A 308 5.91 -8.11 18.35
C PHE A 308 6.72 -8.57 17.12
N LEU A 309 6.24 -9.62 16.42
CA LEU A 309 6.93 -10.13 15.23
C LEU A 309 6.80 -9.20 14.01
N ASP A 310 5.83 -8.29 13.98
CA ASP A 310 5.53 -7.36 12.87
C ASP A 310 5.66 -5.87 13.28
N ASP A 311 6.48 -5.59 14.31
CA ASP A 311 6.71 -4.20 14.71
C ASP A 311 7.75 -3.51 13.81
N ARG A 312 7.27 -2.93 12.72
CA ARG A 312 8.03 -2.05 11.82
C ARG A 312 7.90 -0.58 12.23
N ARG A 313 6.91 -0.24 13.09
CA ARG A 313 6.64 1.14 13.52
C ARG A 313 7.68 1.65 14.52
N THR A 314 8.06 0.85 15.51
CA THR A 314 9.05 1.24 16.52
C THR A 314 10.42 1.50 15.90
N PRO A 315 10.99 0.63 15.04
CA PRO A 315 12.25 0.90 14.34
C PRO A 315 12.20 2.16 13.46
N ALA A 316 11.11 2.36 12.69
CA ALA A 316 10.96 3.56 11.87
C ALA A 316 10.99 4.85 12.70
N LYS A 317 10.25 4.88 13.82
CA LYS A 317 10.25 6.03 14.74
C LYS A 317 11.62 6.26 15.40
N MET A 318 12.30 5.18 15.77
CA MET A 318 13.66 5.27 16.32
C MET A 318 14.61 5.95 15.34
N CYS A 319 14.57 5.57 14.09
CA CYS A 319 15.44 6.15 13.05
C CYS A 319 15.06 7.60 12.71
N LEU A 320 13.77 7.92 12.61
CA LEU A 320 13.32 9.30 12.43
C LEU A 320 13.77 10.20 13.58
N ASN A 321 13.63 9.76 14.83
CA ASN A 321 14.10 10.52 16.00
C ASN A 321 15.62 10.74 16.01
N ARG A 322 16.41 9.78 15.51
CA ARG A 322 17.86 9.93 15.34
C ARG A 322 18.23 10.89 14.20
N THR A 323 17.43 10.92 13.14
CA THR A 323 17.65 11.80 11.98
C THR A 323 17.40 13.26 12.35
N SER A 324 16.42 13.56 13.19
CA SER A 324 15.86 14.88 13.50
C SER A 324 15.15 15.56 12.32
N GLN A 325 14.28 16.52 12.63
CA GLN A 325 13.49 17.24 11.61
C GLN A 325 14.35 18.01 10.61
N GLU A 326 15.46 18.58 11.07
CA GLU A 326 16.34 19.44 10.28
C GLU A 326 17.09 18.68 9.18
N ASN A 327 17.27 17.38 9.37
CA ASN A 327 18.05 16.53 8.45
C ASN A 327 17.16 15.69 7.55
N ILE A 328 15.84 15.95 7.50
CA ILE A 328 14.93 15.20 6.62
C ILE A 328 15.18 15.55 5.15
N SER A 329 15.42 14.51 4.36
CA SER A 329 15.66 14.53 2.93
C SER A 329 15.23 13.21 2.29
N PHE A 330 15.30 13.09 0.96
CA PHE A 330 15.12 11.79 0.29
C PHE A 330 16.15 10.77 0.76
N GLU A 331 17.39 11.21 0.97
CA GLU A 331 18.47 10.37 1.45
C GLU A 331 18.15 9.77 2.83
N THR A 332 17.86 10.62 3.81
CA THR A 332 17.56 10.16 5.16
C THR A 332 16.24 9.38 5.27
N MET A 333 15.25 9.72 4.47
CA MET A 333 14.00 8.95 4.41
C MET A 333 14.22 7.58 3.77
N TYR A 334 15.04 7.49 2.71
CA TYR A 334 15.41 6.22 2.10
C TYR A 334 16.18 5.32 3.08
N ASP A 335 17.07 5.91 3.88
CA ASP A 335 17.79 5.20 4.96
C ASP A 335 16.83 4.61 5.99
N VAL A 336 15.84 5.39 6.47
CA VAL A 336 14.79 4.90 7.38
C VAL A 336 14.03 3.73 6.77
N LEU A 337 13.61 3.85 5.51
CA LEU A 337 12.85 2.83 4.78
C LEU A 337 13.71 1.61 4.37
N SER A 338 15.04 1.74 4.44
CA SER A 338 15.98 0.65 4.19
C SER A 338 16.42 -0.09 5.45
N THR A 339 16.12 0.45 6.63
CA THR A 339 16.44 -0.17 7.92
C THR A 339 15.51 -1.37 8.19
N LYS A 340 16.07 -2.53 8.53
CA LYS A 340 15.27 -3.72 8.86
C LYS A 340 14.71 -3.63 10.27
N PRO A 341 13.46 -4.06 10.52
CA PRO A 341 12.53 -4.74 9.63
C PRO A 341 11.58 -3.82 8.84
N VAL A 342 11.82 -2.50 8.78
CA VAL A 342 11.01 -1.60 7.92
C VAL A 342 11.13 -2.04 6.47
N LEU A 343 12.35 -2.36 6.01
CA LEU A 343 12.59 -3.17 4.82
C LEU A 343 12.54 -4.64 5.20
N ASN A 344 11.74 -5.44 4.50
CA ASN A 344 11.55 -6.87 4.74
C ASN A 344 11.32 -7.64 3.43
N LYS A 345 11.18 -8.97 3.51
CA LYS A 345 11.03 -9.82 2.31
C LYS A 345 9.71 -9.63 1.53
N LEU A 346 8.74 -8.91 2.10
CA LEU A 346 7.50 -8.54 1.41
C LEU A 346 7.62 -7.24 0.64
N THR A 347 8.68 -6.46 0.84
CA THR A 347 8.80 -5.14 0.24
C THR A 347 9.02 -5.26 -1.27
N VAL A 348 8.02 -4.84 -2.04
CA VAL A 348 8.05 -4.81 -3.51
C VAL A 348 8.81 -3.58 -4.00
N TYR A 349 8.41 -2.38 -3.50
CA TYR A 349 9.02 -1.12 -3.88
C TYR A 349 9.05 -0.11 -2.73
N THR A 350 9.95 0.85 -2.83
CA THR A 350 9.99 2.07 -2.01
C THR A 350 9.68 3.27 -2.88
N THR A 351 8.81 4.16 -2.42
CA THR A 351 8.52 5.45 -3.08
C THR A 351 8.88 6.61 -2.17
N LEU A 352 9.50 7.63 -2.74
CA LEU A 352 9.84 8.91 -2.11
C LEU A 352 9.18 10.04 -2.89
N ILE A 353 8.54 10.96 -2.19
CA ILE A 353 7.77 12.03 -2.79
C ILE A 353 8.08 13.35 -2.11
N ASP A 354 8.36 14.38 -2.92
CA ASP A 354 8.41 15.79 -2.52
C ASP A 354 7.40 16.58 -3.37
N VAL A 355 6.20 16.92 -2.82
CA VAL A 355 5.07 17.57 -3.53
C VAL A 355 5.43 18.97 -3.96
N THR A 356 6.19 19.72 -3.14
CA THR A 356 6.59 21.09 -3.41
C THR A 356 7.56 21.17 -4.58
N LYS A 357 8.51 20.22 -4.64
CA LYS A 357 9.47 20.13 -5.75
C LYS A 357 8.94 19.35 -6.95
N GLY A 358 7.80 18.66 -6.81
CA GLY A 358 7.27 17.76 -7.83
C GLY A 358 8.14 16.51 -8.05
N GLN A 359 8.99 16.15 -7.07
CA GLN A 359 9.86 14.98 -7.16
C GLN A 359 9.09 13.71 -6.76
N PHE A 360 9.31 12.65 -7.54
CA PHE A 360 8.67 11.36 -7.33
C PHE A 360 9.62 10.26 -7.81
N GLU A 361 10.07 9.45 -6.89
CA GLU A 361 11.05 8.40 -7.14
C GLU A 361 10.52 7.07 -6.62
N THR A 362 10.63 6.01 -7.42
CA THR A 362 10.21 4.67 -7.03
C THR A 362 11.27 3.65 -7.42
N TYR A 363 11.59 2.77 -6.49
CA TYR A 363 12.66 1.79 -6.59
C TYR A 363 12.17 0.40 -6.24
N LEU A 364 12.42 -0.59 -7.09
CA LEU A 364 12.22 -1.99 -6.75
C LEU A 364 13.19 -2.41 -5.64
N ARG A 365 12.69 -3.22 -4.70
CA ARG A 365 13.47 -3.58 -3.51
C ARG A 365 13.72 -5.09 -3.44
N ASP A 366 14.87 -5.40 -2.86
CA ASP A 366 15.20 -6.73 -2.34
C ASP A 366 15.60 -6.62 -0.88
N CYS A 367 15.43 -7.68 -0.12
CA CYS A 367 15.88 -7.77 1.25
C CYS A 367 16.73 -9.04 1.42
N PRO A 368 18.06 -8.93 1.16
CA PRO A 368 18.97 -10.06 1.33
C PRO A 368 19.15 -10.43 2.81
N ASP A 369 19.47 -11.70 3.06
CA ASP A 369 19.68 -12.20 4.40
C ASP A 369 20.90 -11.53 5.11
N PRO A 370 20.82 -11.38 6.44
CA PRO A 370 19.68 -11.70 7.28
C PRO A 370 18.51 -10.72 7.07
N CYS A 371 17.33 -11.23 6.72
CA CYS A 371 16.13 -10.44 6.51
C CYS A 371 14.91 -11.20 7.01
N ILE A 372 13.97 -10.48 7.63
CA ILE A 372 12.73 -11.07 8.13
C ILE A 372 11.78 -11.35 6.98
N GLY A 373 11.08 -12.51 7.05
CA GLY A 373 10.24 -13.03 5.99
C GLY A 373 8.82 -12.41 5.89
N TRP A 374 8.43 -11.58 6.85
CA TRP A 374 7.12 -10.92 6.87
C TRP A 374 7.23 -9.41 7.07
#